data_57e2878820f57cccb3bb88696d2e57ac
#
_entry.id   57e2878820f57cccb3bb88696d2e57ac
#
_cell.length_a   1.000
_cell.length_b   1.000
_cell.length_c   1.000
_cell.angle_alpha   90.00
_cell.angle_beta   90.00
_cell.angle_gamma   90.00
#
_symmetry.space_group_name_H-M   'P 1'
#
loop_
_entity.id
_entity.type
_entity.pdbx_description
1 polymer ?
#
loop_
_entity_poly.entity_id
_entity_poly.type
_entity_poly.pdbx_seq_one_letter_code
_entity_poly.pdbx_strand_id
1 'polypeptide(L)'
;MRLYGRFQGDLAAARIYNDETNEHVDNVCAFTAPGEVVLAWTDDETDPQYALSKASLDALEAATDAKGRRIKVHKLPLPKPVTITAEECDGLDLCDGELTRTPGERLAASYVNFYIANEAVVMPAFGDPMDEKAQAILQELFPTRKVVAIAARDILIGGGNIHCVTQQIPKV
;
A
#
# COMPACT_ATOMS: atom_id res chain seq x y z
N MET A 1 -7.63 15.03 -15.26
CA MET A 1 -6.72 15.60 -14.24
C MET A 1 -5.66 14.54 -13.93
N ARG A 2 -4.41 14.70 -14.37
CA ARG A 2 -3.35 13.72 -14.15
C ARG A 2 -2.85 13.84 -12.72
N LEU A 3 -3.24 12.91 -11.86
CA LEU A 3 -2.77 12.81 -10.46
C LEU A 3 -1.41 12.11 -10.32
N TYR A 4 -0.78 11.77 -11.45
CA TYR A 4 0.51 11.07 -11.42
C TYR A 4 1.66 12.07 -11.38
N GLY A 5 2.09 12.40 -10.14
CA GLY A 5 3.39 13.00 -9.92
C GLY A 5 4.48 11.97 -10.26
N ARG A 6 5.50 12.36 -11.03
CA ARG A 6 6.75 11.60 -11.10
C ARG A 6 7.62 12.07 -9.94
N PHE A 7 8.17 11.15 -9.18
CA PHE A 7 9.25 11.44 -8.25
C PHE A 7 10.53 11.77 -9.02
N GLN A 8 11.23 12.82 -8.59
CA GLN A 8 12.63 13.00 -8.91
C GLN A 8 13.44 12.58 -7.66
N GLY A 9 13.81 11.31 -7.60
CA GLY A 9 14.57 10.72 -6.50
C GLY A 9 14.65 9.22 -6.67
N ASP A 10 15.65 8.62 -6.05
CA ASP A 10 15.83 7.18 -6.04
C ASP A 10 14.92 6.57 -4.96
N LEU A 11 13.82 5.95 -5.39
CA LEU A 11 12.94 5.15 -4.53
C LEU A 11 13.41 3.70 -4.39
N ALA A 12 14.65 3.39 -4.75
CA ALA A 12 15.21 2.05 -4.62
C ALA A 12 15.18 1.48 -3.18
N ALA A 13 14.89 2.33 -2.17
CA ALA A 13 14.68 1.92 -0.78
C ALA A 13 13.21 1.68 -0.41
N ALA A 14 12.26 1.94 -1.32
CA ALA A 14 10.83 1.84 -1.04
C ALA A 14 10.39 0.38 -1.07
N ARG A 15 10.24 -0.24 0.12
CA ARG A 15 9.89 -1.66 0.25
C ARG A 15 8.84 -1.87 1.33
N ILE A 16 8.01 -2.88 1.12
CA ILE A 16 7.22 -3.55 2.17
C ILE A 16 7.91 -4.86 2.52
N TYR A 17 7.94 -5.20 3.80
CA TYR A 17 8.51 -6.46 4.26
C TYR A 17 7.78 -7.65 3.61
N ASN A 18 8.57 -8.56 3.06
CA ASN A 18 8.08 -9.73 2.33
C ASN A 18 7.29 -9.39 1.05
N ASP A 19 7.59 -8.28 0.39
CA ASP A 19 7.01 -7.97 -0.92
C ASP A 19 7.55 -8.91 -2.00
N GLU A 20 6.65 -9.60 -2.66
CA GLU A 20 6.94 -10.57 -3.73
C GLU A 20 6.68 -10.00 -5.13
N THR A 21 6.29 -8.73 -5.21
CA THR A 21 5.88 -8.06 -6.46
C THR A 21 6.99 -7.25 -7.12
N ASN A 22 8.26 -7.61 -6.89
CA ASN A 22 9.43 -6.87 -7.38
C ASN A 22 9.46 -5.40 -6.89
N GLU A 23 9.11 -5.16 -5.63
CA GLU A 23 9.19 -3.85 -4.96
C GLU A 23 8.29 -2.80 -5.61
N HIS A 24 7.07 -3.17 -5.97
CA HIS A 24 6.09 -2.24 -6.48
C HIS A 24 5.74 -1.19 -5.44
N VAL A 25 5.82 0.08 -5.84
CA VAL A 25 5.62 1.24 -4.95
C VAL A 25 4.21 1.37 -4.39
N ASP A 26 3.22 0.73 -5.00
CA ASP A 26 1.80 0.84 -4.64
C ASP A 26 1.42 0.17 -3.31
N ASN A 27 2.32 -0.63 -2.73
CA ASN A 27 2.23 -1.09 -1.34
C ASN A 27 2.92 -0.16 -0.34
N VAL A 28 3.81 0.70 -0.82
CA VAL A 28 4.69 1.53 0.00
C VAL A 28 4.15 2.94 0.17
N CYS A 29 3.87 3.62 -0.94
CA CYS A 29 3.37 4.98 -0.92
C CYS A 29 2.50 5.31 -2.14
N ALA A 30 1.62 6.29 -1.98
CA ALA A 30 0.75 6.78 -3.05
C ALA A 30 0.50 8.28 -2.91
N PHE A 31 0.37 8.99 -4.04
CA PHE A 31 -0.06 10.40 -4.03
C PHE A 31 -1.54 10.51 -3.67
N THR A 32 -1.85 11.41 -2.74
CA THR A 32 -3.23 11.79 -2.38
C THR A 32 -3.61 13.13 -2.98
N ALA A 33 -2.65 14.03 -3.12
CA ALA A 33 -2.79 15.32 -3.75
C ALA A 33 -1.45 15.76 -4.37
N PRO A 34 -1.42 16.86 -5.15
CA PRO A 34 -0.16 17.41 -5.67
C PRO A 34 0.79 17.82 -4.54
N GLY A 35 1.93 17.12 -4.42
CA GLY A 35 2.91 17.34 -3.35
C GLY A 35 2.59 16.66 -2.02
N GLU A 36 1.53 15.85 -1.94
CA GLU A 36 1.17 15.09 -0.74
C GLU A 36 1.12 13.58 -1.02
N VAL A 37 1.73 12.80 -0.14
CA VAL A 37 1.88 11.35 -0.26
C VAL A 37 1.47 10.68 1.05
N VAL A 38 0.76 9.56 0.98
CA VAL A 38 0.66 8.63 2.10
C VAL A 38 1.79 7.62 2.02
N LEU A 39 2.33 7.24 3.17
CA LEU A 39 3.38 6.25 3.33
C LEU A 39 2.92 5.17 4.32
N ALA A 40 3.07 3.90 3.94
CA ALA A 40 2.86 2.77 4.82
C ALA A 40 3.81 2.84 6.03
N TRP A 41 3.26 2.84 7.25
CA TRP A 41 4.01 3.15 8.45
C TRP A 41 3.67 2.21 9.62
N THR A 42 4.68 1.84 10.36
CA THR A 42 4.55 1.23 11.69
C THR A 42 5.35 2.02 12.70
N ASP A 43 4.82 2.17 13.92
CA ASP A 43 5.54 2.76 15.06
C ASP A 43 6.27 1.69 15.89
N ASP A 44 6.10 0.41 15.56
CA ASP A 44 6.78 -0.70 16.22
C ASP A 44 8.21 -0.85 15.68
N GLU A 45 9.17 -0.34 16.43
CA GLU A 45 10.61 -0.42 16.09
C GLU A 45 11.15 -1.86 16.10
N THR A 46 10.41 -2.80 16.67
CA THR A 46 10.78 -4.23 16.67
C THR A 46 10.31 -4.96 15.41
N ASP A 47 9.35 -4.38 14.67
CA ASP A 47 8.92 -4.90 13.38
C ASP A 47 9.98 -4.57 12.30
N PRO A 48 10.50 -5.56 11.54
CA PRO A 48 11.43 -5.31 10.44
C PRO A 48 10.91 -4.30 9.40
N GLN A 49 9.60 -4.10 9.32
CA GLN A 49 8.99 -3.07 8.47
C GLN A 49 9.36 -1.65 8.89
N TYR A 50 9.64 -1.40 10.18
CA TYR A 50 9.97 -0.04 10.66
C TYR A 50 11.17 0.54 9.94
N ALA A 51 12.26 -0.22 9.81
CA ALA A 51 13.47 0.22 9.11
C ALA A 51 13.19 0.55 7.63
N LEU A 52 12.34 -0.24 6.95
CA LEU A 52 11.97 -0.02 5.57
C LEU A 52 11.09 1.24 5.41
N SER A 53 10.10 1.41 6.28
CA SER A 53 9.24 2.61 6.30
C SER A 53 10.04 3.87 6.62
N LYS A 54 11.02 3.78 7.53
CA LYS A 54 11.92 4.91 7.86
C LYS A 54 12.79 5.32 6.69
N ALA A 55 13.39 4.36 5.99
CA ALA A 55 14.18 4.63 4.79
C ALA A 55 13.34 5.29 3.68
N SER A 56 12.10 4.81 3.50
CA SER A 56 11.16 5.40 2.55
C SER A 56 10.76 6.82 2.95
N LEU A 57 10.55 7.08 4.24
CA LEU A 57 10.27 8.43 4.75
C LEU A 57 11.42 9.40 4.44
N ASP A 58 12.66 9.01 4.75
CA ASP A 58 13.84 9.83 4.53
C ASP A 58 14.03 10.15 3.03
N ALA A 59 13.78 9.18 2.15
CA ALA A 59 13.83 9.38 0.71
C ALA A 59 12.74 10.36 0.22
N LEU A 60 11.50 10.22 0.71
CA LEU A 60 10.39 11.10 0.35
C LEU A 60 10.59 12.53 0.85
N GLU A 61 11.11 12.72 2.07
CA GLU A 61 11.41 14.05 2.64
C GLU A 61 12.54 14.77 1.90
N ALA A 62 13.50 14.01 1.34
CA ALA A 62 14.58 14.54 0.52
C ALA A 62 14.13 14.85 -0.92
N ALA A 63 13.03 14.26 -1.40
CA ALA A 63 12.56 14.37 -2.77
C ALA A 63 11.66 15.59 -3.00
N THR A 64 11.43 15.86 -4.28
CA THR A 64 10.41 16.82 -4.75
C THR A 64 9.50 16.16 -5.77
N ASP A 65 8.31 16.71 -5.94
CA ASP A 65 7.45 16.31 -7.05
C ASP A 65 7.94 16.87 -8.39
N ALA A 66 7.27 16.50 -9.48
CA ALA A 66 7.62 16.92 -10.84
C ALA A 66 7.57 18.45 -11.07
N LYS A 67 7.02 19.22 -10.14
CA LYS A 67 7.01 20.70 -10.15
C LYS A 67 8.00 21.32 -9.16
N GLY A 68 8.86 20.51 -8.54
CA GLY A 68 9.87 20.95 -7.57
C GLY A 68 9.30 21.27 -6.18
N ARG A 69 8.06 20.84 -5.86
CA ARG A 69 7.48 21.02 -4.53
C ARG A 69 8.01 19.97 -3.57
N ARG A 70 8.36 20.35 -2.35
CA ARG A 70 8.65 19.39 -1.28
C ARG A 70 7.44 18.51 -1.04
N ILE A 71 7.70 17.25 -0.77
CA ILE A 71 6.66 16.25 -0.50
C ILE A 71 6.27 16.32 0.96
N LYS A 72 4.97 16.47 1.21
CA LYS A 72 4.37 16.30 2.53
C LYS A 72 3.97 14.85 2.69
N VAL A 73 4.55 14.17 3.67
CA VAL A 73 4.28 12.76 3.92
C VAL A 73 3.26 12.60 5.05
N HIS A 74 2.23 11.81 4.77
CA HIS A 74 1.23 11.38 5.74
C HIS A 74 1.45 9.91 6.06
N LYS A 75 1.64 9.59 7.34
CA LYS A 75 1.82 8.21 7.81
C LYS A 75 0.48 7.50 7.85
N LEU A 76 0.35 6.42 7.08
CA LEU A 76 -0.81 5.53 7.09
C LEU A 76 -0.42 4.26 7.84
N PRO A 77 -1.09 3.90 8.95
CA PRO A 77 -0.70 2.73 9.73
C PRO A 77 -0.77 1.47 8.85
N LEU A 78 0.05 0.49 9.18
CA LEU A 78 -0.08 -0.85 8.65
C LEU A 78 -0.98 -1.70 9.58
N PRO A 79 -1.62 -2.76 9.07
CA PRO A 79 -2.26 -3.75 9.92
C PRO A 79 -1.18 -4.51 10.73
N LYS A 80 -1.59 -5.22 11.77
CA LYS A 80 -0.72 -6.24 12.36
C LYS A 80 -0.24 -7.21 11.30
N PRO A 81 0.93 -7.85 11.49
CA PRO A 81 1.41 -8.84 10.52
C PRO A 81 0.33 -9.85 10.14
N VAL A 82 -0.10 -9.81 8.89
CA VAL A 82 -1.05 -10.77 8.33
C VAL A 82 -0.23 -11.96 7.81
N THR A 83 -0.55 -13.15 8.26
CA THR A 83 0.14 -14.38 7.85
C THR A 83 -0.81 -15.31 7.11
N ILE A 84 -0.26 -16.08 6.16
CA ILE A 84 -1.01 -17.11 5.44
C ILE A 84 -1.19 -18.34 6.32
N THR A 85 -2.36 -18.97 6.25
CA THR A 85 -2.66 -20.22 6.98
C THR A 85 -2.28 -21.45 6.15
N ALA A 86 -2.23 -22.62 6.80
CA ALA A 86 -2.00 -23.89 6.09
C ALA A 86 -3.14 -24.21 5.13
N GLU A 87 -4.39 -23.95 5.53
CA GLU A 87 -5.58 -24.17 4.69
C GLU A 87 -5.54 -23.30 3.43
N GLU A 88 -5.14 -22.03 3.57
CA GLU A 88 -4.98 -21.13 2.44
C GLU A 88 -3.85 -21.56 1.50
N CYS A 89 -2.73 -22.06 2.03
CA CYS A 89 -1.66 -22.64 1.20
C CYS A 89 -2.12 -23.86 0.43
N ASP A 90 -2.86 -24.75 1.08
CA ASP A 90 -3.39 -25.98 0.44
C ASP A 90 -4.45 -25.66 -0.63
N GLY A 91 -5.12 -24.50 -0.53
CA GLY A 91 -6.12 -24.04 -1.48
C GLY A 91 -5.55 -23.31 -2.70
N LEU A 92 -4.25 -23.05 -2.76
CA LEU A 92 -3.63 -22.38 -3.90
C LEU A 92 -3.41 -23.36 -5.06
N ASP A 93 -3.93 -23.01 -6.22
CA ASP A 93 -3.66 -23.71 -7.48
C ASP A 93 -2.40 -23.11 -8.11
N LEU A 94 -1.25 -23.71 -7.82
CA LEU A 94 0.06 -23.21 -8.24
C LEU A 94 0.42 -23.75 -9.62
N CYS A 95 0.78 -22.84 -10.53
CA CYS A 95 1.38 -23.20 -11.81
C CYS A 95 2.90 -23.40 -11.70
N ASP A 96 3.48 -24.15 -12.64
CA ASP A 96 4.93 -24.35 -12.69
C ASP A 96 5.69 -23.03 -12.79
N GLY A 97 6.55 -22.76 -11.81
CA GLY A 97 7.38 -21.55 -11.74
C GLY A 97 6.80 -20.43 -10.88
N GLU A 98 5.63 -20.60 -10.27
CA GLU A 98 5.10 -19.68 -9.28
C GLU A 98 5.77 -19.87 -7.90
N LEU A 99 5.81 -18.79 -7.11
CA LEU A 99 6.33 -18.81 -5.76
C LEU A 99 5.40 -19.66 -4.87
N THR A 100 5.96 -20.64 -4.20
CA THR A 100 5.23 -21.44 -3.20
C THR A 100 5.12 -20.67 -1.90
N ARG A 101 3.92 -20.67 -1.31
CA ARG A 101 3.69 -20.06 -0.01
C ARG A 101 3.93 -21.06 1.11
N THR A 102 4.46 -20.55 2.23
CA THR A 102 4.71 -21.35 3.42
C THR A 102 3.74 -20.94 4.54
N PRO A 103 3.04 -21.88 5.19
CA PRO A 103 2.16 -21.56 6.32
C PRO A 103 2.88 -20.74 7.39
N GLY A 104 2.23 -19.65 7.85
CA GLY A 104 2.80 -18.70 8.79
C GLY A 104 3.67 -17.62 8.16
N GLU A 105 3.93 -17.65 6.87
CA GLU A 105 4.62 -16.60 6.15
C GLU A 105 3.82 -15.30 6.18
N ARG A 106 4.52 -14.17 6.43
CA ARG A 106 3.90 -12.85 6.46
C ARG A 106 3.60 -12.38 5.03
N LEU A 107 2.39 -11.92 4.81
CA LEU A 107 1.94 -11.32 3.57
C LEU A 107 2.20 -9.80 3.55
N ALA A 108 2.39 -9.24 2.36
CA ALA A 108 2.66 -7.81 2.15
C ALA A 108 1.38 -6.94 2.28
N ALA A 109 0.71 -7.02 3.44
CA ALA A 109 -0.52 -6.29 3.71
C ALA A 109 -0.26 -4.80 3.88
N SER A 110 -0.91 -3.96 3.06
CA SER A 110 -0.80 -2.51 3.13
C SER A 110 -2.08 -1.81 2.74
N TYR A 111 -2.54 -0.85 3.57
CA TYR A 111 -3.68 0.01 3.23
C TYR A 111 -3.37 1.01 2.11
N VAL A 112 -2.10 1.20 1.78
CA VAL A 112 -1.67 2.09 0.68
C VAL A 112 -2.07 1.55 -0.68
N ASN A 113 -2.30 0.23 -0.80
CA ASN A 113 -2.72 -0.41 -2.05
C ASN A 113 -4.22 -0.17 -2.34
N PHE A 114 -4.65 1.08 -2.25
CA PHE A 114 -6.01 1.53 -2.54
C PHE A 114 -6.17 1.98 -4.00
N TYR A 115 -7.40 1.91 -4.50
CA TYR A 115 -7.78 2.40 -5.82
C TYR A 115 -8.54 3.72 -5.72
N ILE A 116 -8.15 4.72 -6.52
CA ILE A 116 -8.82 6.03 -6.59
C ILE A 116 -9.79 6.03 -7.77
N ALA A 117 -11.08 5.94 -7.48
CA ALA A 117 -12.16 6.11 -8.43
C ALA A 117 -12.64 7.58 -8.51
N ASN A 118 -13.61 7.88 -9.37
CA ASN A 118 -14.12 9.24 -9.53
C ASN A 118 -14.75 9.80 -8.25
N GLU A 119 -15.58 8.99 -7.56
CA GLU A 119 -16.37 9.40 -6.39
C GLU A 119 -15.96 8.67 -5.12
N ALA A 120 -15.06 7.69 -5.21
CA ALA A 120 -14.65 6.86 -4.09
C ALA A 120 -13.16 6.58 -4.10
N VAL A 121 -12.66 6.22 -2.92
CA VAL A 121 -11.37 5.52 -2.75
C VAL A 121 -11.68 4.15 -2.17
N VAL A 122 -11.30 3.10 -2.88
CA VAL A 122 -11.51 1.72 -2.41
C VAL A 122 -10.22 1.26 -1.76
N MET A 123 -10.26 1.00 -0.46
CA MET A 123 -9.10 0.54 0.31
C MET A 123 -9.26 -0.91 0.75
N PRO A 124 -8.15 -1.67 0.84
CA PRO A 124 -8.19 -3.00 1.43
C PRO A 124 -8.48 -2.94 2.93
N ALA A 125 -9.18 -3.95 3.45
CA ALA A 125 -9.38 -4.19 4.87
C ALA A 125 -9.00 -5.65 5.20
N PHE A 126 -8.41 -5.84 6.38
CA PHE A 126 -7.84 -7.12 6.79
C PHE A 126 -8.51 -7.69 8.05
N GLY A 127 -9.57 -7.05 8.56
CA GLY A 127 -10.22 -7.40 9.82
C GLY A 127 -9.39 -6.99 11.05
N ASP A 128 -8.53 -6.00 10.88
CA ASP A 128 -7.65 -5.46 11.93
C ASP A 128 -8.22 -4.16 12.51
N PRO A 129 -8.04 -3.86 13.82
CA PRO A 129 -8.46 -2.58 14.39
C PRO A 129 -7.88 -1.34 13.70
N MET A 130 -6.78 -1.48 12.96
CA MET A 130 -6.20 -0.40 12.17
C MET A 130 -7.01 -0.10 10.89
N ASP A 131 -7.92 -0.97 10.43
CA ASP A 131 -8.78 -0.73 9.26
C ASP A 131 -9.55 0.59 9.42
N GLU A 132 -10.19 0.81 10.56
CA GLU A 132 -10.96 2.03 10.84
C GLU A 132 -10.05 3.28 10.90
N LYS A 133 -8.89 3.15 11.52
CA LYS A 133 -7.92 4.26 11.63
C LYS A 133 -7.37 4.65 10.26
N ALA A 134 -7.01 3.67 9.43
CA ALA A 134 -6.54 3.90 8.08
C ALA A 134 -7.63 4.54 7.20
N GLN A 135 -8.87 4.06 7.32
CA GLN A 135 -10.02 4.62 6.62
C GLN A 135 -10.25 6.08 7.00
N ALA A 136 -10.18 6.42 8.28
CA ALA A 136 -10.36 7.79 8.76
C ALA A 136 -9.28 8.73 8.21
N ILE A 137 -8.02 8.32 8.24
CA ILE A 137 -6.90 9.09 7.67
C ILE A 137 -7.10 9.31 6.17
N LEU A 138 -7.43 8.26 5.42
CA LEU A 138 -7.69 8.38 3.99
C LEU A 138 -8.89 9.27 3.70
N GLN A 139 -9.95 9.21 4.53
CA GLN A 139 -11.12 10.07 4.36
C GLN A 139 -10.78 11.57 4.55
N GLU A 140 -9.89 11.90 5.47
CA GLU A 140 -9.38 13.27 5.62
C GLU A 140 -8.58 13.73 4.40
N LEU A 141 -7.78 12.84 3.82
CA LEU A 141 -6.94 13.13 2.66
C LEU A 141 -7.72 13.19 1.34
N PHE A 142 -8.89 12.55 1.29
CA PHE A 142 -9.79 12.55 0.13
C PHE A 142 -11.17 13.15 0.46
N PRO A 143 -11.25 14.44 0.85
CA PRO A 143 -12.50 15.03 1.35
C PRO A 143 -13.65 15.05 0.33
N THR A 144 -13.34 14.94 -0.96
CA THR A 144 -14.34 14.95 -2.05
C THR A 144 -14.74 13.54 -2.52
N ARG A 145 -14.20 12.49 -1.89
CA ARG A 145 -14.48 11.09 -2.23
C ARG A 145 -14.89 10.32 -0.98
N LYS A 146 -15.75 9.34 -1.16
CA LYS A 146 -16.08 8.40 -0.09
C LYS A 146 -15.00 7.33 -0.02
N VAL A 147 -14.37 7.15 1.14
CA VAL A 147 -13.45 6.02 1.36
C VAL A 147 -14.26 4.78 1.76
N VAL A 148 -14.11 3.71 1.01
CA VAL A 148 -14.79 2.44 1.20
C VAL A 148 -13.77 1.35 1.46
N ALA A 149 -13.84 0.74 2.63
CA ALA A 149 -13.03 -0.43 2.99
C ALA A 149 -13.72 -1.72 2.51
N ILE A 150 -12.98 -2.60 1.85
CA ILE A 150 -13.48 -3.92 1.42
C ILE A 150 -12.56 -5.02 1.94
N ALA A 151 -13.12 -6.15 2.34
CA ALA A 151 -12.35 -7.32 2.72
C ALA A 151 -11.46 -7.76 1.55
N ALA A 152 -10.16 -7.83 1.76
CA ALA A 152 -9.18 -8.02 0.69
C ALA A 152 -8.16 -9.13 0.99
N ARG A 153 -8.44 -10.00 1.99
CA ARG A 153 -7.55 -11.10 2.35
C ARG A 153 -7.35 -12.06 1.17
N ASP A 154 -8.41 -12.42 0.46
CA ASP A 154 -8.34 -13.38 -0.64
C ASP A 154 -7.50 -12.83 -1.81
N ILE A 155 -7.57 -11.51 -2.06
CA ILE A 155 -6.72 -10.86 -3.07
C ILE A 155 -5.26 -10.85 -2.60
N LEU A 156 -5.02 -10.56 -1.31
CA LEU A 156 -3.68 -10.49 -0.73
C LEU A 156 -2.92 -11.81 -0.82
N ILE A 157 -3.60 -12.93 -0.62
CA ILE A 157 -3.02 -14.28 -0.76
C ILE A 157 -2.43 -14.49 -2.16
N GLY A 158 -3.02 -13.91 -3.19
CA GLY A 158 -2.52 -13.92 -4.56
C GLY A 158 -1.29 -13.04 -4.84
N GLY A 159 -0.72 -12.36 -3.82
CA GLY A 159 0.52 -11.58 -3.94
C GLY A 159 0.34 -10.11 -4.30
N GLY A 160 -0.88 -9.60 -4.43
CA GLY A 160 -1.21 -8.20 -4.69
C GLY A 160 -2.37 -7.73 -3.83
N ASN A 161 -2.93 -6.55 -4.15
CA ASN A 161 -4.14 -6.08 -3.49
C ASN A 161 -5.00 -5.23 -4.45
N ILE A 162 -5.89 -4.38 -3.94
CA ILE A 162 -6.90 -3.63 -4.70
C ILE A 162 -6.29 -2.88 -5.89
N HIS A 163 -5.21 -2.10 -5.68
CA HIS A 163 -4.56 -1.35 -6.75
C HIS A 163 -3.97 -2.28 -7.81
N CYS A 164 -3.33 -3.38 -7.38
CA CYS A 164 -2.65 -4.31 -8.28
C CYS A 164 -3.61 -5.01 -9.26
N VAL A 165 -4.87 -5.26 -8.85
CA VAL A 165 -5.89 -5.91 -9.70
C VAL A 165 -6.79 -4.92 -10.44
N THR A 166 -6.47 -3.63 -10.42
CA THR A 166 -7.27 -2.57 -11.04
C THR A 166 -6.49 -1.81 -12.13
N GLN A 167 -7.22 -1.27 -13.09
CA GLN A 167 -6.68 -0.40 -14.14
C GLN A 167 -7.52 0.86 -14.25
N GLN A 168 -6.87 2.02 -14.14
CA GLN A 168 -7.54 3.32 -14.27
C GLN A 168 -7.88 3.60 -15.73
N ILE A 169 -9.16 3.86 -15.99
CA ILE A 169 -9.63 4.42 -17.26
C ILE A 169 -10.10 5.84 -17.00
N PRO A 170 -9.30 6.86 -17.33
CA PRO A 170 -9.67 8.25 -17.07
C PRO A 170 -10.95 8.63 -17.83
N LYS A 171 -11.86 9.33 -17.13
CA LYS A 171 -13.02 9.93 -17.78
C LYS A 171 -12.53 11.08 -18.69
N VAL A 172 -12.90 11.03 -19.97
CA VAL A 172 -12.64 12.06 -20.97
C VAL A 172 -13.62 13.21 -20.81
#